data_55235b52f8d331a5e3494fe9e79e5423
#
_entry.id   55235b52f8d331a5e3494fe9e79e5423
#
_cell.length_a   1.000
_cell.length_b   1.000
_cell.length_c   1.000
_cell.angle_alpha   90.00
_cell.angle_beta   90.00
_cell.angle_gamma   90.00
#
_symmetry.space_group_name_H-M   'P 1'
#
loop_
_entity.id
_entity.type
_entity.pdbx_description
1 polymer ?
#
loop_
_entity_poly.entity_id
_entity_poly.type
_entity_poly.pdbx_seq_one_letter_code
_entity_poly.pdbx_strand_id
1 'polypeptide(L)'
;MTTTSKKPVILKTILFIIIALALAVIVLGFYLFSKQSTFSSIPPDLGAQAGYQVINKFPHDPQAFTQGLVFHEGVFYESTGLYGQSSLRKVALESGSVLEILPIPEPYFAEGLTLWEDNLIQITWKEGVGFVYNLADFQPKQTFTYESEGWGITHDGNNLIMSDGTSTLYFLDPVTFEVVREVSVTLDNVPVTNINELEYILGEVYANIWLTNTIMRIDPSSGKVLGTIDLGGLLAGDPGFENADVLNGIAYDAKTDRLFVTGKFWPWVFEITLINK
;
A
#
# COMPACT_ATOMS: atom_id res chain seq x y z
N MET A 1 -6.96 -63.10 39.24
CA MET A 1 -7.39 -61.76 39.56
C MET A 1 -6.70 -60.84 38.59
N THR A 2 -7.40 -60.41 37.55
CA THR A 2 -6.88 -59.53 36.47
C THR A 2 -7.37 -58.11 36.71
N THR A 3 -6.45 -57.24 37.10
CA THR A 3 -6.71 -55.81 37.27
C THR A 3 -6.67 -55.09 35.89
N THR A 4 -7.83 -54.80 35.34
CA THR A 4 -7.94 -54.01 34.09
C THR A 4 -7.64 -52.53 34.36
N SER A 5 -6.59 -52.05 33.75
CA SER A 5 -6.12 -50.65 33.84
C SER A 5 -7.11 -49.69 33.13
N LYS A 6 -7.73 -48.79 33.89
CA LYS A 6 -8.64 -47.73 33.38
C LYS A 6 -7.92 -46.48 32.85
N LYS A 7 -6.61 -46.51 32.59
CA LYS A 7 -5.79 -45.34 32.18
C LYS A 7 -6.04 -44.73 30.79
N PRO A 8 -6.44 -45.43 29.70
CA PRO A 8 -6.53 -44.82 28.37
C PRO A 8 -7.75 -43.93 28.16
N VAL A 9 -8.82 -44.08 28.94
CA VAL A 9 -10.06 -43.30 28.76
C VAL A 9 -9.88 -41.88 29.33
N ILE A 10 -9.29 -41.75 30.50
CA ILE A 10 -9.07 -40.45 31.17
C ILE A 10 -8.13 -39.56 30.35
N LEU A 11 -7.09 -40.11 29.75
CA LEU A 11 -6.13 -39.36 28.95
C LEU A 11 -6.79 -38.80 27.66
N LYS A 12 -7.65 -39.58 27.01
CA LYS A 12 -8.43 -39.13 25.83
C LYS A 12 -9.43 -38.01 26.17
N THR A 13 -10.07 -38.11 27.33
CA THR A 13 -11.03 -37.09 27.80
C THR A 13 -10.31 -35.78 28.14
N ILE A 14 -9.15 -35.86 28.81
CA ILE A 14 -8.33 -34.67 29.11
C ILE A 14 -7.86 -33.99 27.82
N LEU A 15 -7.37 -34.78 26.84
CA LEU A 15 -6.93 -34.24 25.54
C LEU A 15 -8.07 -33.57 24.80
N PHE A 16 -9.30 -34.12 24.83
CA PHE A 16 -10.48 -33.54 24.20
C PHE A 16 -10.90 -32.22 24.86
N ILE A 17 -10.80 -32.12 26.19
CA ILE A 17 -11.09 -30.87 26.92
C ILE A 17 -10.05 -29.80 26.58
N ILE A 18 -8.77 -30.12 26.48
CA ILE A 18 -7.70 -29.18 26.11
C ILE A 18 -7.90 -28.66 24.71
N ILE A 19 -8.24 -29.52 23.75
CA ILE A 19 -8.51 -29.11 22.37
C ILE A 19 -9.77 -28.21 22.29
N ALA A 20 -10.84 -28.56 23.02
CA ALA A 20 -12.05 -27.75 23.07
C ALA A 20 -11.80 -26.36 23.69
N LEU A 21 -10.98 -26.26 24.76
CA LEU A 21 -10.59 -25.01 25.36
C LEU A 21 -9.71 -24.15 24.42
N ALA A 22 -8.77 -24.78 23.73
CA ALA A 22 -7.93 -24.08 22.74
C ALA A 22 -8.76 -23.52 21.59
N LEU A 23 -9.73 -24.27 21.06
CA LEU A 23 -10.66 -23.81 20.04
C LEU A 23 -11.56 -22.68 20.56
N ALA A 24 -12.04 -22.74 21.79
CA ALA A 24 -12.84 -21.70 22.41
C ALA A 24 -12.04 -20.38 22.57
N VAL A 25 -10.75 -20.48 22.93
CA VAL A 25 -9.85 -19.30 23.03
C VAL A 25 -9.59 -18.70 21.65
N ILE A 26 -9.40 -19.51 20.61
CA ILE A 26 -9.22 -19.05 19.22
C ILE A 26 -10.48 -18.37 18.72
N VAL A 27 -11.66 -18.95 18.93
CA VAL A 27 -12.95 -18.37 18.53
C VAL A 27 -13.23 -17.08 19.30
N LEU A 28 -12.94 -17.03 20.61
CA LEU A 28 -13.08 -15.82 21.42
C LEU A 28 -12.09 -14.74 21.00
N GLY A 29 -10.84 -15.12 20.67
CA GLY A 29 -9.84 -14.21 20.10
C GLY A 29 -10.30 -13.62 18.76
N PHE A 30 -10.82 -14.45 17.86
CA PHE A 30 -11.40 -14.00 16.59
C PHE A 30 -12.62 -13.10 16.78
N TYR A 31 -13.50 -13.43 17.72
CA TYR A 31 -14.68 -12.63 18.06
C TYR A 31 -14.31 -11.28 18.70
N LEU A 32 -13.31 -11.24 19.59
CA LEU A 32 -12.81 -10.00 20.18
C LEU A 32 -12.04 -9.17 19.15
N PHE A 33 -11.27 -9.80 18.28
CA PHE A 33 -10.59 -9.12 17.16
C PHE A 33 -11.59 -8.54 16.17
N SER A 34 -12.65 -9.26 15.81
CA SER A 34 -13.73 -8.75 14.93
C SER A 34 -14.57 -7.63 15.56
N LYS A 35 -14.63 -7.54 16.89
CA LYS A 35 -15.28 -6.41 17.58
C LYS A 35 -14.38 -5.20 17.76
N GLN A 36 -13.04 -5.36 17.68
CA GLN A 36 -12.11 -4.24 17.80
C GLN A 36 -11.85 -3.52 16.47
N SER A 37 -12.29 -4.06 15.35
CA SER A 37 -12.38 -3.29 14.10
C SER A 37 -13.61 -2.36 14.13
N THR A 38 -13.68 -1.47 15.09
CA THR A 38 -14.40 -0.22 14.88
C THR A 38 -13.57 0.56 13.89
N PHE A 39 -13.87 0.38 12.60
CA PHE A 39 -13.48 1.33 11.58
C PHE A 39 -13.86 2.71 12.12
N SER A 40 -12.85 3.53 12.41
CA SER A 40 -13.06 4.95 12.54
C SER A 40 -13.53 5.39 11.16
N SER A 41 -14.85 5.45 10.98
CA SER A 41 -15.40 6.13 9.81
C SER A 41 -14.82 7.53 9.83
N ILE A 42 -14.06 7.89 8.79
CA ILE A 42 -13.62 9.27 8.57
C ILE A 42 -14.90 10.11 8.66
N PRO A 43 -14.98 11.07 9.60
CA PRO A 43 -16.19 11.85 9.75
C PRO A 43 -16.54 12.54 8.41
N PRO A 44 -17.81 12.63 8.02
CA PRO A 44 -18.23 13.07 6.68
C PRO A 44 -17.99 14.56 6.37
N ASP A 45 -17.36 15.32 7.29
CA ASP A 45 -17.27 16.80 7.17
C ASP A 45 -15.82 17.32 7.24
N LEU A 46 -14.89 16.63 6.56
CA LEU A 46 -13.47 16.84 6.80
C LEU A 46 -12.70 17.25 5.54
N GLY A 47 -12.38 18.56 5.47
CA GLY A 47 -11.63 19.18 4.39
C GLY A 47 -12.43 19.29 3.10
N ALA A 48 -11.91 20.02 2.09
CA ALA A 48 -12.57 20.10 0.80
C ALA A 48 -12.56 18.71 0.15
N GLN A 49 -13.70 18.02 0.15
CA GLN A 49 -13.85 16.77 -0.58
C GLN A 49 -13.86 17.05 -2.07
N ALA A 50 -12.79 16.66 -2.77
CA ALA A 50 -12.76 16.73 -4.22
C ALA A 50 -13.62 15.59 -4.81
N GLY A 51 -14.34 15.91 -5.88
CA GLY A 51 -14.90 14.91 -6.79
C GLY A 51 -13.84 14.48 -7.80
N TYR A 52 -14.19 13.51 -8.63
CA TYR A 52 -13.35 13.07 -9.74
C TYR A 52 -14.17 12.82 -11.01
N GLN A 53 -13.50 12.88 -12.15
CA GLN A 53 -14.01 12.43 -13.42
C GLN A 53 -13.00 11.49 -14.05
N VAL A 54 -13.45 10.32 -14.51
CA VAL A 54 -12.61 9.41 -15.29
C VAL A 54 -12.41 9.97 -16.69
N ILE A 55 -11.17 10.15 -17.08
CA ILE A 55 -10.76 10.64 -18.40
C ILE A 55 -10.47 9.46 -19.32
N ASN A 56 -9.66 8.51 -18.85
CA ASN A 56 -9.28 7.31 -19.58
C ASN A 56 -9.23 6.09 -18.64
N LYS A 57 -9.21 4.93 -19.26
CA LYS A 57 -9.13 3.64 -18.59
C LYS A 57 -8.19 2.75 -19.38
N PHE A 58 -7.10 2.30 -18.74
CA PHE A 58 -6.05 1.51 -19.37
C PHE A 58 -6.04 0.09 -18.81
N PRO A 59 -5.76 -0.94 -19.62
CA PRO A 59 -5.63 -2.30 -19.12
C PRO A 59 -4.53 -2.41 -18.05
N HIS A 60 -4.79 -3.24 -17.04
CA HIS A 60 -3.84 -3.56 -15.99
C HIS A 60 -3.88 -5.05 -15.67
N ASP A 61 -2.79 -5.62 -15.18
CA ASP A 61 -2.70 -7.03 -14.84
C ASP A 61 -3.53 -7.35 -13.60
N PRO A 62 -4.64 -8.11 -13.73
CA PRO A 62 -5.48 -8.46 -12.58
C PRO A 62 -4.83 -9.44 -11.60
N GLN A 63 -3.58 -9.85 -11.85
CA GLN A 63 -2.77 -10.62 -10.91
C GLN A 63 -1.74 -9.74 -10.18
N ALA A 64 -1.65 -8.46 -10.51
CA ALA A 64 -0.76 -7.53 -9.84
C ALA A 64 -1.32 -7.14 -8.45
N PHE A 65 -0.61 -7.53 -7.40
CA PHE A 65 -0.88 -7.04 -6.04
C PHE A 65 -0.13 -5.73 -5.85
N THR A 66 -0.66 -4.66 -6.45
CA THR A 66 0.00 -3.35 -6.55
C THR A 66 0.27 -2.73 -5.19
N GLN A 67 1.53 -2.40 -4.94
CA GLN A 67 2.01 -1.79 -3.70
C GLN A 67 2.69 -0.44 -3.93
N GLY A 68 3.16 -0.16 -5.13
CA GLY A 68 3.73 1.12 -5.51
C GLY A 68 3.60 1.32 -7.02
N LEU A 69 3.33 2.55 -7.45
CA LEU A 69 3.12 2.89 -8.86
C LEU A 69 3.80 4.22 -9.19
N VAL A 70 4.59 4.24 -10.24
CA VAL A 70 5.27 5.44 -10.75
C VAL A 70 5.00 5.56 -12.25
N PHE A 71 4.61 6.75 -12.72
CA PHE A 71 4.55 7.04 -14.15
C PHE A 71 5.78 7.81 -14.60
N HIS A 72 6.47 7.30 -15.61
CA HIS A 72 7.63 7.97 -16.18
C HIS A 72 7.76 7.69 -17.68
N GLU A 73 7.85 8.75 -18.49
CA GLU A 73 8.10 8.69 -19.94
C GLU A 73 7.18 7.73 -20.71
N GLY A 74 5.87 7.75 -20.39
CA GLY A 74 4.85 6.99 -21.12
C GLY A 74 4.69 5.52 -20.68
N VAL A 75 5.36 5.11 -19.61
CA VAL A 75 5.23 3.78 -19.00
C VAL A 75 4.98 3.89 -17.51
N PHE A 76 4.44 2.82 -16.93
CA PHE A 76 4.44 2.66 -15.48
C PHE A 76 5.63 1.80 -15.03
N TYR A 77 6.17 2.15 -13.87
CA TYR A 77 6.97 1.26 -13.05
C TYR A 77 6.10 0.86 -11.86
N GLU A 78 6.02 -0.43 -11.61
CA GLU A 78 5.11 -0.99 -10.63
C GLU A 78 5.84 -1.94 -9.68
N SER A 79 5.62 -1.76 -8.39
CA SER A 79 5.99 -2.70 -7.34
C SER A 79 4.79 -3.56 -6.98
N THR A 80 4.94 -4.88 -7.05
CA THR A 80 3.89 -5.81 -6.64
C THR A 80 4.33 -6.63 -5.44
N GLY A 81 3.45 -6.81 -4.47
CA GLY A 81 3.68 -7.58 -3.26
C GLY A 81 3.40 -9.08 -3.41
N LEU A 82 3.30 -9.73 -2.27
CA LEU A 82 3.13 -11.16 -1.98
C LEU A 82 4.45 -11.92 -1.92
N TYR A 83 4.67 -12.61 -0.78
CA TYR A 83 5.85 -13.46 -0.57
C TYR A 83 5.99 -14.50 -1.69
N GLY A 84 7.18 -14.59 -2.28
CA GLY A 84 7.48 -15.49 -3.39
C GLY A 84 6.89 -15.09 -4.76
N GLN A 85 6.17 -13.97 -4.82
CA GLN A 85 5.56 -13.43 -6.05
C GLN A 85 5.85 -11.94 -6.25
N SER A 86 6.49 -11.29 -5.28
CA SER A 86 6.87 -9.87 -5.35
C SER A 86 7.72 -9.56 -6.57
N SER A 87 7.49 -8.42 -7.20
CA SER A 87 8.24 -8.03 -8.39
C SER A 87 8.34 -6.51 -8.56
N LEU A 88 9.37 -6.08 -9.30
CA LEU A 88 9.48 -4.76 -9.90
C LEU A 88 9.19 -4.92 -11.40
N ARG A 89 8.30 -4.09 -11.95
CA ARG A 89 7.80 -4.21 -13.33
C ARG A 89 7.90 -2.89 -14.07
N LYS A 90 8.12 -2.97 -15.39
CA LYS A 90 7.90 -1.90 -16.35
C LYS A 90 6.70 -2.26 -17.21
N VAL A 91 5.70 -1.42 -17.26
CA VAL A 91 4.39 -1.72 -17.85
C VAL A 91 4.02 -0.65 -18.88
N ALA A 92 3.60 -1.08 -20.06
CA ALA A 92 3.14 -0.19 -21.11
C ALA A 92 1.78 0.42 -20.74
N LEU A 93 1.65 1.75 -20.77
CA LEU A 93 0.41 2.46 -20.44
C LEU A 93 -0.79 1.96 -21.26
N GLU A 94 -0.68 1.94 -22.59
CA GLU A 94 -1.83 1.72 -23.47
C GLU A 94 -2.34 0.26 -23.46
N SER A 95 -1.45 -0.70 -23.24
CA SER A 95 -1.79 -2.12 -23.35
C SER A 95 -1.81 -2.87 -22.02
N GLY A 96 -1.26 -2.30 -20.94
CA GLY A 96 -1.03 -2.99 -19.68
C GLY A 96 -0.01 -4.13 -19.78
N SER A 97 0.69 -4.24 -20.92
CA SER A 97 1.69 -5.30 -21.11
C SER A 97 2.91 -5.07 -20.26
N VAL A 98 3.35 -6.11 -19.53
CA VAL A 98 4.61 -6.09 -18.80
C VAL A 98 5.76 -6.19 -19.81
N LEU A 99 6.53 -5.10 -19.92
CA LEU A 99 7.68 -4.97 -20.84
C LEU A 99 8.95 -5.56 -20.24
N GLU A 100 9.10 -5.42 -18.93
CA GLU A 100 10.23 -5.92 -18.14
C GLU A 100 9.75 -6.30 -16.75
N ILE A 101 10.32 -7.35 -16.17
CA ILE A 101 10.00 -7.82 -14.83
C ILE A 101 11.27 -8.30 -14.12
N LEU A 102 11.47 -7.84 -12.90
CA LEU A 102 12.46 -8.34 -11.96
C LEU A 102 11.74 -8.99 -10.78
N PRO A 103 11.80 -10.33 -10.64
CA PRO A 103 11.30 -11.00 -9.44
C PRO A 103 12.10 -10.57 -8.19
N ILE A 104 11.41 -10.27 -7.11
CA ILE A 104 12.04 -9.97 -5.83
C ILE A 104 12.24 -11.29 -5.06
N PRO A 105 13.46 -11.56 -4.56
CA PRO A 105 13.74 -12.81 -3.87
C PRO A 105 12.88 -13.02 -2.62
N GLU A 106 12.56 -14.26 -2.30
CA GLU A 106 12.14 -14.60 -0.94
C GLU A 106 13.31 -14.31 0.05
N PRO A 107 13.05 -13.81 1.23
CA PRO A 107 11.77 -13.70 1.93
C PRO A 107 11.11 -12.31 1.87
N TYR A 108 11.40 -11.49 0.88
CA TYR A 108 10.92 -10.11 0.83
C TYR A 108 9.50 -9.98 0.30
N PHE A 109 8.69 -9.18 0.99
CA PHE A 109 7.42 -8.69 0.49
C PHE A 109 7.62 -7.26 -0.02
N ALA A 110 7.61 -7.06 -1.35
CA ALA A 110 7.83 -5.73 -1.93
C ALA A 110 6.60 -4.82 -1.70
N GLU A 111 6.87 -3.57 -1.40
CA GLU A 111 5.91 -2.54 -1.08
C GLU A 111 6.11 -1.30 -1.97
N GLY A 112 6.09 -0.11 -1.42
CA GLY A 112 6.16 1.15 -2.13
C GLY A 112 7.35 1.27 -3.08
N LEU A 113 7.17 2.12 -4.09
CA LEU A 113 8.14 2.38 -5.16
C LEU A 113 8.18 3.86 -5.47
N THR A 114 9.37 4.43 -5.68
CA THR A 114 9.53 5.79 -6.21
C THR A 114 10.69 5.87 -7.18
N LEU A 115 10.67 6.90 -8.03
CA LEU A 115 11.75 7.24 -8.96
C LEU A 115 12.55 8.41 -8.39
N TRP A 116 13.82 8.18 -8.08
CA TRP A 116 14.75 9.23 -7.65
C TRP A 116 15.90 9.35 -8.64
N GLU A 117 15.97 10.47 -9.37
CA GLU A 117 16.91 10.65 -10.48
C GLU A 117 16.81 9.48 -11.49
N ASP A 118 17.89 8.76 -11.74
CA ASP A 118 17.95 7.59 -12.61
C ASP A 118 17.84 6.26 -11.81
N ASN A 119 17.19 6.27 -10.65
CA ASN A 119 17.06 5.11 -9.78
C ASN A 119 15.61 4.84 -9.38
N LEU A 120 15.23 3.59 -9.38
CA LEU A 120 14.01 3.12 -8.73
C LEU A 120 14.35 2.68 -7.30
N ILE A 121 13.60 3.20 -6.34
CA ILE A 121 13.75 2.87 -4.91
C ILE A 121 12.50 2.10 -4.50
N GLN A 122 12.68 0.84 -4.11
CA GLN A 122 11.62 -0.07 -3.69
C GLN A 122 11.84 -0.47 -2.24
N ILE A 123 10.80 -0.39 -1.42
CA ILE A 123 10.84 -0.81 -0.01
C ILE A 123 10.14 -2.16 0.20
N THR A 124 10.31 -2.75 1.38
CA THR A 124 9.69 -4.02 1.78
C THR A 124 8.83 -3.83 3.02
N TRP A 125 7.88 -4.74 3.24
CA TRP A 125 6.91 -4.62 4.33
C TRP A 125 7.55 -4.68 5.73
N LYS A 126 7.91 -5.88 6.19
CA LYS A 126 8.38 -6.15 7.55
C LYS A 126 9.87 -6.41 7.64
N GLU A 127 10.50 -6.60 6.50
CA GLU A 127 11.92 -6.96 6.44
C GLU A 127 12.84 -5.75 6.71
N GLY A 128 12.28 -4.50 6.66
CA GLY A 128 13.04 -3.28 6.94
C GLY A 128 14.20 -3.07 5.96
N VAL A 129 14.04 -3.54 4.72
CA VAL A 129 15.05 -3.46 3.67
C VAL A 129 14.50 -2.70 2.47
N GLY A 130 15.27 -1.74 1.97
CA GLY A 130 15.00 -1.08 0.70
C GLY A 130 16.05 -1.44 -0.34
N PHE A 131 15.63 -1.45 -1.59
CA PHE A 131 16.45 -1.74 -2.76
C PHE A 131 16.52 -0.52 -3.66
N VAL A 132 17.69 -0.26 -4.22
CA VAL A 132 17.91 0.75 -5.25
C VAL A 132 18.32 0.07 -6.53
N TYR A 133 17.58 0.31 -7.60
CA TYR A 133 17.82 -0.24 -8.93
C TYR A 133 18.11 0.87 -9.93
N ASN A 134 18.90 0.57 -10.95
CA ASN A 134 19.01 1.43 -12.11
C ASN A 134 17.70 1.43 -12.91
N LEU A 135 17.21 2.62 -13.29
CA LEU A 135 15.96 2.79 -14.03
C LEU A 135 15.95 2.08 -15.40
N ALA A 136 17.12 2.06 -16.08
CA ALA A 136 17.17 1.61 -17.47
C ALA A 136 17.14 0.08 -17.63
N ASP A 137 17.64 -0.68 -16.64
CA ASP A 137 17.88 -2.12 -16.77
C ASP A 137 17.62 -2.93 -15.49
N PHE A 138 17.04 -2.31 -14.49
CA PHE A 138 16.72 -2.89 -13.17
C PHE A 138 17.91 -3.53 -12.44
N GLN A 139 19.15 -3.20 -12.85
CA GLN A 139 20.34 -3.69 -12.14
C GLN A 139 20.38 -3.16 -10.72
N PRO A 140 20.54 -4.03 -9.70
CA PRO A 140 20.62 -3.59 -8.32
C PRO A 140 21.90 -2.77 -8.10
N LYS A 141 21.77 -1.62 -7.45
CA LYS A 141 22.89 -0.71 -7.10
C LYS A 141 23.28 -0.83 -5.65
N GLN A 142 22.30 -0.79 -4.74
CA GLN A 142 22.54 -0.89 -3.30
C GLN A 142 21.28 -1.32 -2.56
N THR A 143 21.45 -1.62 -1.29
CA THR A 143 20.37 -1.82 -0.32
C THR A 143 20.55 -0.87 0.85
N PHE A 144 19.47 -0.54 1.54
CA PHE A 144 19.47 0.20 2.79
C PHE A 144 18.49 -0.45 3.78
N THR A 145 18.52 -0.01 5.03
CA THR A 145 17.67 -0.54 6.09
C THR A 145 16.92 0.57 6.82
N TYR A 146 15.77 0.25 7.37
CA TYR A 146 14.96 1.12 8.21
C TYR A 146 14.28 0.31 9.32
N GLU A 147 13.87 0.98 10.40
CA GLU A 147 13.44 0.30 11.65
C GLU A 147 11.93 -0.01 11.71
N SER A 148 11.10 0.66 10.87
CA SER A 148 9.65 0.49 10.81
C SER A 148 9.22 -0.58 9.80
N GLU A 149 7.93 -0.85 9.66
CA GLU A 149 7.38 -1.42 8.43
C GLU A 149 7.58 -0.41 7.28
N GLY A 150 7.65 -0.88 6.03
CA GLY A 150 7.60 -0.03 4.85
C GLY A 150 6.31 -0.27 4.09
N TRP A 151 5.54 0.80 3.78
CA TRP A 151 4.29 0.69 3.06
C TRP A 151 4.33 1.49 1.74
N GLY A 152 4.35 2.81 1.79
CA GLY A 152 4.48 3.67 0.62
C GLY A 152 5.76 4.48 0.65
N ILE A 153 6.23 4.90 -0.53
CA ILE A 153 7.36 5.81 -0.67
C ILE A 153 7.20 6.71 -1.88
N THR A 154 7.47 7.99 -1.70
CA THR A 154 7.56 9.02 -2.75
C THR A 154 8.71 9.98 -2.45
N HIS A 155 8.80 11.13 -3.12
CA HIS A 155 9.81 12.15 -2.82
C HIS A 155 9.32 13.57 -3.13
N ASP A 156 9.81 14.57 -2.40
CA ASP A 156 9.51 15.99 -2.60
C ASP A 156 10.57 16.74 -3.45
N GLY A 157 11.50 16.00 -4.04
CA GLY A 157 12.64 16.55 -4.78
C GLY A 157 13.86 16.86 -3.93
N ASN A 158 13.75 16.78 -2.60
CA ASN A 158 14.85 16.95 -1.64
C ASN A 158 15.03 15.71 -0.76
N ASN A 159 13.93 15.12 -0.31
CA ASN A 159 13.89 13.95 0.55
C ASN A 159 12.97 12.88 -0.02
N LEU A 160 13.25 11.63 0.31
CA LEU A 160 12.28 10.56 0.20
C LEU A 160 11.26 10.71 1.32
N ILE A 161 10.00 10.32 1.07
CA ILE A 161 8.92 10.35 2.05
C ILE A 161 8.33 8.96 2.13
N MET A 162 8.38 8.32 3.30
CA MET A 162 7.94 6.94 3.52
C MET A 162 6.79 6.89 4.53
N SER A 163 5.85 6.00 4.31
CA SER A 163 4.80 5.60 5.24
C SER A 163 5.05 4.18 5.78
N ASP A 164 4.46 3.88 6.94
CA ASP A 164 4.57 2.58 7.62
C ASP A 164 3.22 2.06 8.14
N GLY A 165 2.11 2.63 7.66
CA GLY A 165 0.76 2.30 8.11
C GLY A 165 0.36 3.00 9.42
N THR A 166 1.26 3.68 10.11
CA THR A 166 0.94 4.55 11.25
C THR A 166 0.48 5.92 10.76
N SER A 167 0.40 6.89 11.66
CA SER A 167 0.14 8.30 11.31
C SER A 167 1.42 9.08 11.00
N THR A 168 2.56 8.46 10.89
CA THR A 168 3.84 9.12 10.69
C THR A 168 4.28 9.03 9.23
N LEU A 169 4.71 10.16 8.66
CA LEU A 169 5.51 10.22 7.44
C LEU A 169 6.97 10.44 7.83
N TYR A 170 7.85 9.57 7.35
CA TYR A 170 9.29 9.64 7.56
C TYR A 170 9.94 10.29 6.35
N PHE A 171 10.74 11.33 6.57
CA PHE A 171 11.55 11.98 5.54
C PHE A 171 12.96 11.46 5.63
N LEU A 172 13.45 10.85 4.56
CA LEU A 172 14.78 10.26 4.53
C LEU A 172 15.68 11.05 3.58
N ASP A 173 16.95 11.19 3.95
CA ASP A 173 17.98 11.65 3.03
C ASP A 173 18.14 10.64 1.87
N PRO A 174 18.07 11.06 0.60
CA PRO A 174 18.04 10.13 -0.53
C PRO A 174 19.39 9.45 -0.82
N VAL A 175 20.48 9.85 -0.14
CA VAL A 175 21.83 9.30 -0.29
C VAL A 175 22.17 8.34 0.85
N THR A 176 21.89 8.77 2.10
CA THR A 176 22.20 7.97 3.30
C THR A 176 21.05 7.09 3.75
N PHE A 177 19.82 7.41 3.33
CA PHE A 177 18.56 6.79 3.76
C PHE A 177 18.26 6.92 5.25
N GLU A 178 19.00 7.80 5.94
CA GLU A 178 18.74 8.14 7.34
C GLU A 178 17.50 9.03 7.46
N VAL A 179 16.68 8.81 8.49
CA VAL A 179 15.53 9.66 8.79
C VAL A 179 16.04 11.02 9.26
N VAL A 180 15.71 12.07 8.50
CA VAL A 180 16.07 13.47 8.81
C VAL A 180 14.93 14.23 9.46
N ARG A 181 13.69 13.77 9.29
CA ARG A 181 12.49 14.39 9.85
C ARG A 181 11.32 13.40 9.89
N GLU A 182 10.45 13.58 10.87
CA GLU A 182 9.16 12.89 10.99
C GLU A 182 8.04 13.90 11.07
N VAL A 183 6.87 13.55 10.49
CA VAL A 183 5.67 14.38 10.52
C VAL A 183 4.46 13.51 10.85
N SER A 184 3.72 13.88 11.89
CA SER A 184 2.45 13.22 12.23
C SER A 184 1.33 13.76 11.37
N VAL A 185 0.66 12.88 10.65
CA VAL A 185 -0.50 13.21 9.83
C VAL A 185 -1.75 13.29 10.69
N THR A 186 -2.45 14.41 10.57
CA THR A 186 -3.68 14.66 11.35
C THR A 186 -4.78 15.24 10.48
N LEU A 187 -6.01 14.87 10.83
CA LEU A 187 -7.24 15.42 10.31
C LEU A 187 -8.02 15.98 11.51
N ASP A 188 -8.24 17.31 11.55
CA ASP A 188 -8.82 18.02 12.70
C ASP A 188 -8.17 17.68 14.05
N ASN A 189 -6.84 17.58 14.07
CA ASN A 189 -6.01 17.19 15.21
C ASN A 189 -6.18 15.71 15.66
N VAL A 190 -6.88 14.87 14.87
CA VAL A 190 -6.95 13.42 15.12
C VAL A 190 -5.90 12.75 14.22
N PRO A 191 -5.02 11.87 14.76
CA PRO A 191 -4.06 11.13 13.96
C PRO A 191 -4.74 10.25 12.91
N VAL A 192 -4.22 10.28 11.67
CA VAL A 192 -4.66 9.44 10.57
C VAL A 192 -3.74 8.24 10.48
N THR A 193 -4.29 7.04 10.57
CA THR A 193 -3.55 5.78 10.41
C THR A 193 -3.88 5.09 9.09
N ASN A 194 -3.22 3.96 8.82
CA ASN A 194 -3.36 3.21 7.58
C ASN A 194 -2.88 3.98 6.35
N ILE A 195 -1.96 4.91 6.52
CA ILE A 195 -1.33 5.64 5.42
C ILE A 195 -0.48 4.63 4.64
N ASN A 196 -0.81 4.45 3.35
CA ASN A 196 -0.22 3.40 2.53
C ASN A 196 0.56 4.03 1.35
N GLU A 197 0.24 3.67 0.14
CA GLU A 197 0.91 4.12 -1.06
C GLU A 197 0.84 5.65 -1.21
N LEU A 198 1.95 6.24 -1.66
CA LEU A 198 2.20 7.69 -1.65
C LEU A 198 2.62 8.20 -3.02
N GLU A 199 2.10 9.39 -3.39
CA GLU A 199 2.60 10.15 -4.52
C GLU A 199 2.72 11.64 -4.16
N TYR A 200 3.81 12.30 -4.57
CA TYR A 200 4.01 13.74 -4.34
C TYR A 200 3.56 14.55 -5.55
N ILE A 201 2.53 15.36 -5.39
CA ILE A 201 1.88 16.09 -6.47
C ILE A 201 1.76 17.56 -6.12
N LEU A 202 2.45 18.43 -6.86
CA LEU A 202 2.33 19.89 -6.79
C LEU A 202 2.45 20.46 -5.37
N GLY A 203 3.33 19.91 -4.55
CA GLY A 203 3.58 20.41 -3.20
C GLY A 203 2.82 19.67 -2.09
N GLU A 204 2.01 18.69 -2.42
CA GLU A 204 1.22 17.89 -1.48
C GLU A 204 1.58 16.39 -1.58
N VAL A 205 1.44 15.66 -0.49
CA VAL A 205 1.49 14.20 -0.50
C VAL A 205 0.08 13.65 -0.66
N TYR A 206 -0.15 12.91 -1.72
CA TYR A 206 -1.35 12.12 -1.93
C TYR A 206 -1.11 10.72 -1.35
N ALA A 207 -2.01 10.23 -0.50
CA ALA A 207 -1.85 8.99 0.21
C ALA A 207 -3.09 8.11 0.11
N ASN A 208 -2.93 6.86 -0.31
CA ASN A 208 -3.98 5.87 -0.13
C ASN A 208 -4.17 5.58 1.36
N ILE A 209 -5.40 5.51 1.82
CA ILE A 209 -5.74 5.05 3.16
C ILE A 209 -6.23 3.62 3.07
N TRP A 210 -5.40 2.70 3.52
CA TRP A 210 -5.64 1.26 3.39
C TRP A 210 -7.00 0.83 3.97
N LEU A 211 -7.68 -0.08 3.30
CA LEU A 211 -9.04 -0.56 3.54
C LEU A 211 -10.14 0.49 3.30
N THR A 212 -9.83 1.57 2.60
CA THR A 212 -10.81 2.57 2.17
C THR A 212 -10.71 2.83 0.67
N ASN A 213 -11.66 3.59 0.12
CA ASN A 213 -11.58 4.11 -1.25
C ASN A 213 -11.13 5.58 -1.27
N THR A 214 -10.40 6.00 -0.24
CA THR A 214 -10.03 7.40 -0.04
C THR A 214 -8.56 7.62 -0.30
N ILE A 215 -8.25 8.68 -1.04
CA ILE A 215 -6.93 9.29 -1.09
C ILE A 215 -6.99 10.57 -0.25
N MET A 216 -6.03 10.75 0.65
CA MET A 216 -5.85 11.99 1.40
C MET A 216 -4.78 12.85 0.76
N ARG A 217 -5.03 14.16 0.72
CA ARG A 217 -4.08 15.20 0.33
C ARG A 217 -3.50 15.80 1.60
N ILE A 218 -2.19 15.72 1.77
CA ILE A 218 -1.49 16.03 3.02
C ILE A 218 -0.45 17.12 2.76
N ASP A 219 -0.42 18.15 3.58
CA ASP A 219 0.67 19.11 3.63
C ASP A 219 1.93 18.45 4.23
N PRO A 220 3.00 18.24 3.45
CA PRO A 220 4.20 17.55 3.90
C PRO A 220 4.97 18.29 4.98
N SER A 221 4.74 19.59 5.17
CA SER A 221 5.42 20.40 6.17
C SER A 221 4.81 20.26 7.55
N SER A 222 3.49 20.18 7.63
CA SER A 222 2.72 20.18 8.89
C SER A 222 2.04 18.84 9.21
N GLY A 223 1.89 17.96 8.22
CA GLY A 223 1.11 16.72 8.35
C GLY A 223 -0.40 16.93 8.36
N LYS A 224 -0.89 18.14 8.13
CA LYS A 224 -2.33 18.40 8.06
C LYS A 224 -2.93 17.83 6.79
N VAL A 225 -4.05 17.13 6.92
CA VAL A 225 -4.87 16.75 5.76
C VAL A 225 -5.52 18.02 5.20
N LEU A 226 -5.25 18.32 3.93
CA LEU A 226 -5.76 19.46 3.18
C LEU A 226 -7.10 19.14 2.51
N GLY A 227 -7.35 17.87 2.21
CA GLY A 227 -8.57 17.41 1.57
C GLY A 227 -8.56 15.91 1.33
N THR A 228 -9.68 15.40 0.85
CA THR A 228 -9.89 14.00 0.54
C THR A 228 -10.47 13.82 -0.87
N ILE A 229 -10.15 12.70 -1.49
CA ILE A 229 -10.71 12.26 -2.77
C ILE A 229 -11.36 10.91 -2.50
N ASP A 230 -12.69 10.85 -2.62
CA ASP A 230 -13.43 9.60 -2.48
C ASP A 230 -13.61 8.96 -3.87
N LEU A 231 -12.94 7.83 -4.08
CA LEU A 231 -12.99 7.01 -5.29
C LEU A 231 -13.97 5.84 -5.16
N GLY A 232 -14.84 5.86 -4.15
CA GLY A 232 -15.92 4.89 -4.00
C GLY A 232 -16.76 4.81 -5.28
N GLY A 233 -16.98 3.58 -5.77
CA GLY A 233 -17.71 3.33 -7.01
C GLY A 233 -16.90 3.40 -8.31
N LEU A 234 -15.60 3.71 -8.26
CA LEU A 234 -14.74 3.74 -9.46
C LEU A 234 -14.75 2.41 -10.23
N LEU A 235 -14.88 1.29 -9.53
CA LEU A 235 -15.00 -0.05 -10.09
C LEU A 235 -16.45 -0.48 -10.36
N ALA A 236 -17.46 0.33 -10.00
CA ALA A 236 -18.85 -0.10 -10.06
C ALA A 236 -19.31 -0.33 -11.51
N GLY A 237 -19.87 -1.51 -11.76
CA GLY A 237 -20.47 -1.88 -13.07
C GLY A 237 -19.52 -2.47 -14.09
N ASP A 238 -18.24 -2.62 -13.77
CA ASP A 238 -17.28 -3.30 -14.66
C ASP A 238 -17.27 -4.82 -14.42
N PRO A 239 -17.40 -5.65 -15.46
CA PRO A 239 -17.21 -7.09 -15.33
C PRO A 239 -15.72 -7.41 -15.12
N GLY A 240 -15.40 -8.37 -14.25
CA GLY A 240 -14.02 -8.82 -14.00
C GLY A 240 -13.42 -8.35 -12.69
N PHE A 241 -14.20 -7.72 -11.81
CA PHE A 241 -13.75 -7.27 -10.49
C PHE A 241 -13.96 -8.27 -9.35
N GLU A 242 -14.33 -9.48 -9.65
CA GLU A 242 -14.62 -10.49 -8.61
C GLU A 242 -13.45 -10.75 -7.66
N ASN A 243 -12.23 -10.50 -8.13
CA ASN A 243 -11.01 -10.67 -7.34
C ASN A 243 -10.32 -9.34 -6.99
N ALA A 244 -10.89 -8.18 -7.37
CA ALA A 244 -10.31 -6.89 -7.04
C ALA A 244 -10.29 -6.68 -5.52
N ASP A 245 -9.13 -6.25 -5.00
CA ASP A 245 -8.94 -5.91 -3.59
C ASP A 245 -8.90 -4.37 -3.45
N VAL A 246 -8.28 -3.84 -2.43
CA VAL A 246 -8.32 -2.42 -2.07
C VAL A 246 -7.69 -1.51 -3.13
N LEU A 247 -8.18 -0.27 -3.19
CA LEU A 247 -7.54 0.85 -3.87
C LEU A 247 -6.11 1.00 -3.32
N ASN A 248 -5.12 0.96 -4.21
CA ASN A 248 -3.71 1.18 -3.87
C ASN A 248 -2.89 1.40 -5.15
N GLY A 249 -2.22 2.52 -5.24
CA GLY A 249 -1.43 2.94 -6.39
C GLY A 249 -1.90 4.27 -6.95
N ILE A 250 -1.05 5.28 -6.83
CA ILE A 250 -1.21 6.64 -7.34
C ILE A 250 0.02 6.96 -8.18
N ALA A 251 -0.15 7.49 -9.38
CA ALA A 251 0.96 7.98 -10.18
C ALA A 251 0.60 9.29 -10.85
N TYR A 252 1.57 10.17 -11.01
CA TYR A 252 1.36 11.48 -11.60
C TYR A 252 2.37 11.82 -12.68
N ASP A 253 1.86 12.22 -13.84
CA ASP A 253 2.68 12.80 -14.91
C ASP A 253 2.71 14.32 -14.78
N ALA A 254 3.77 14.84 -14.17
CA ALA A 254 3.96 16.28 -14.00
C ALA A 254 4.17 17.03 -15.33
N LYS A 255 4.51 16.35 -16.43
CA LYS A 255 4.71 16.98 -17.75
C LYS A 255 3.39 17.31 -18.43
N THR A 256 2.37 16.50 -18.24
CA THR A 256 1.07 16.60 -18.92
C THR A 256 -0.12 16.75 -17.96
N ASP A 257 0.15 16.86 -16.64
CA ASP A 257 -0.85 17.02 -15.58
C ASP A 257 -1.89 15.89 -15.58
N ARG A 258 -1.39 14.63 -15.61
CA ARG A 258 -2.23 13.42 -15.61
C ARG A 258 -2.11 12.68 -14.30
N LEU A 259 -3.24 12.41 -13.67
CA LEU A 259 -3.32 11.64 -12.44
C LEU A 259 -3.88 10.23 -12.73
N PHE A 260 -3.16 9.21 -12.28
CA PHE A 260 -3.53 7.82 -12.45
C PHE A 260 -3.77 7.16 -11.09
N VAL A 261 -4.75 6.27 -11.03
CA VAL A 261 -5.06 5.47 -9.84
C VAL A 261 -5.40 4.04 -10.22
N THR A 262 -5.02 3.11 -9.36
CA THR A 262 -5.32 1.68 -9.50
C THR A 262 -5.53 1.02 -8.14
N GLY A 263 -5.57 -0.30 -8.09
CA GLY A 263 -5.65 -1.08 -6.85
C GLY A 263 -5.12 -2.49 -7.00
N LYS A 264 -5.04 -3.19 -5.88
CA LYS A 264 -4.58 -4.57 -5.81
C LYS A 264 -5.52 -5.49 -6.59
N PHE A 265 -4.96 -6.23 -7.54
CA PHE A 265 -5.72 -7.11 -8.45
C PHE A 265 -6.76 -6.40 -9.32
N TRP A 266 -6.62 -5.07 -9.50
CA TRP A 266 -7.51 -4.34 -10.39
C TRP A 266 -7.13 -4.61 -11.85
N PRO A 267 -8.11 -4.82 -12.75
CA PRO A 267 -7.84 -5.01 -14.17
C PRO A 267 -7.62 -3.70 -14.93
N TRP A 268 -7.66 -2.55 -14.23
CA TRP A 268 -7.57 -1.23 -14.84
C TRP A 268 -6.72 -0.26 -14.02
N VAL A 269 -5.96 0.58 -14.74
CA VAL A 269 -5.50 1.88 -14.27
C VAL A 269 -6.46 2.93 -14.81
N PHE A 270 -6.96 3.81 -13.94
CA PHE A 270 -7.81 4.92 -14.32
C PHE A 270 -7.03 6.22 -14.35
N GLU A 271 -7.12 6.96 -15.46
CA GLU A 271 -6.74 8.36 -15.50
C GLU A 271 -7.93 9.20 -15.04
N ILE A 272 -7.72 10.02 -14.04
CA ILE A 272 -8.77 10.85 -13.46
C ILE A 272 -8.35 12.32 -13.46
N THR A 273 -9.33 13.22 -13.47
CA THR A 273 -9.14 14.62 -13.11
C THR A 273 -9.96 14.95 -11.88
N LEU A 274 -9.42 15.81 -11.02
CA LEU A 274 -10.13 16.26 -9.84
C LEU A 274 -11.07 17.40 -10.19
N ILE A 275 -12.28 17.36 -9.65
CA ILE A 275 -13.28 18.41 -9.80
C ILE A 275 -13.66 18.94 -8.42
N ASN A 276 -13.82 20.25 -8.29
CA ASN A 276 -14.36 20.85 -7.08
C ASN A 276 -15.84 20.44 -6.93
N LYS A 277 -16.20 19.97 -5.74
CA LYS A 277 -17.61 19.75 -5.39
C LYS A 277 -18.27 21.02 -4.92
#